data_233528b01427bba10576a624a7ce7840
#
_entry.id   233528b01427bba10576a624a7ce7840
#
_cell.length_a   1.000
_cell.length_b   1.000
_cell.length_c   1.000
_cell.angle_alpha   90.00
_cell.angle_beta   90.00
_cell.angle_gamma   90.00
#
_symmetry.space_group_name_H-M   'P 1'
#
loop_
_entity.id
_entity.type
_entity.pdbx_description
1 polymer ?
#
loop_
_entity_poly.entity_id
_entity_poly.type
_entity_poly.pdbx_seq_one_letter_code
_entity_poly.pdbx_strand_id
1 'polypeptide(L)'
;DFKLNLKPTMSESAATETRLRRTGVWLCWLALPACGTAFLMATTNKLCQDVAVVPFLWVLPLALYLISFIISFDSPRWYVREIYVPLLVVCWIGVLWGMEQGVDMEIVLQVGLYSAALFVSCMVCHGELYRLRPEPVRLTQYFLGIAAGGASGGLAVAGLAPRWFDGYWEYHIALWGTGLL
;
A
#
# COMPACT_ATOMS: atom_id res chain seq x y z
N ASP A 1 38.78 -40.74 10.68
CA ASP A 1 38.17 -39.44 10.33
C ASP A 1 36.68 -39.45 10.61
N PHE A 2 36.35 -39.10 11.85
CA PHE A 2 34.97 -38.98 12.30
C PHE A 2 34.51 -37.56 12.01
N LYS A 3 33.90 -37.32 10.87
CA LYS A 3 33.23 -36.07 10.57
C LYS A 3 31.98 -35.95 11.44
N LEU A 4 32.10 -35.20 12.52
CA LEU A 4 30.98 -34.72 13.32
C LEU A 4 30.08 -33.87 12.43
N ASN A 5 28.98 -34.46 11.99
CA ASN A 5 27.87 -33.76 11.34
C ASN A 5 27.11 -32.97 12.43
N LEU A 6 27.64 -31.79 12.76
CA LEU A 6 27.01 -30.86 13.70
C LEU A 6 25.69 -30.41 13.11
N LYS A 7 24.56 -30.99 13.55
CA LYS A 7 23.27 -30.34 13.42
C LYS A 7 23.40 -28.92 13.96
N PRO A 8 22.87 -27.91 13.23
CA PRO A 8 22.89 -26.54 13.73
C PRO A 8 22.31 -26.51 15.13
N THR A 9 23.05 -25.97 16.07
CA THR A 9 22.65 -25.92 17.48
C THR A 9 21.34 -25.12 17.58
N MET A 10 20.45 -25.48 18.49
CA MET A 10 19.17 -24.80 18.70
C MET A 10 19.33 -23.27 18.84
N SER A 11 20.48 -22.80 19.30
CA SER A 11 20.88 -21.40 19.39
C SER A 11 21.04 -20.72 18.02
N GLU A 12 21.61 -21.42 17.03
CA GLU A 12 21.86 -20.89 15.68
C GLU A 12 20.57 -20.79 14.87
N SER A 13 19.69 -21.78 15.03
CA SER A 13 18.35 -21.78 14.44
C SER A 13 17.50 -20.62 14.99
N ALA A 14 17.49 -20.42 16.31
CA ALA A 14 16.76 -19.33 16.95
C ALA A 14 17.31 -17.94 16.57
N ALA A 15 18.63 -17.80 16.42
CA ALA A 15 19.26 -16.55 15.96
C ALA A 15 18.91 -16.22 14.49
N THR A 16 18.85 -17.24 13.64
CA THR A 16 18.47 -17.11 12.23
C THR A 16 17.00 -16.74 12.08
N GLU A 17 16.12 -17.38 12.83
CA GLU A 17 14.69 -17.07 12.84
C GLU A 17 14.41 -15.64 13.33
N THR A 18 15.10 -15.20 14.38
CA THR A 18 15.01 -13.82 14.89
C THR A 18 15.50 -12.80 13.84
N ARG A 19 16.57 -13.12 13.11
CA ARG A 19 17.11 -12.28 12.05
C ARG A 19 16.13 -12.18 10.87
N LEU A 20 15.57 -13.30 10.40
CA LEU A 20 14.59 -13.36 9.32
C LEU A 20 13.32 -12.57 9.67
N ARG A 21 12.79 -12.74 10.87
CA ARG A 21 11.64 -11.99 11.37
C ARG A 21 11.92 -10.48 11.39
N ARG A 22 13.11 -10.08 11.85
CA ARG A 22 13.53 -8.68 11.87
C ARG A 22 13.62 -8.08 10.47
N THR A 23 14.19 -8.82 9.51
CA THR A 23 14.29 -8.38 8.11
C THR A 23 12.89 -8.25 7.47
N GLY A 24 11.99 -9.20 7.75
CA GLY A 24 10.60 -9.13 7.26
C GLY A 24 9.86 -7.90 7.75
N VAL A 25 9.98 -7.55 9.03
CA VAL A 25 9.37 -6.32 9.58
C VAL A 25 9.93 -5.06 8.93
N TRP A 26 11.23 -4.99 8.68
CA TRP A 26 11.85 -3.87 7.97
C TRP A 26 11.34 -3.73 6.53
N LEU A 27 11.17 -4.85 5.83
CA LEU A 27 10.60 -4.84 4.48
C LEU A 27 9.15 -4.34 4.50
N CYS A 28 8.34 -4.72 5.48
CA CYS A 28 6.98 -4.21 5.64
C CYS A 28 6.94 -2.69 5.92
N TRP A 29 7.89 -2.15 6.69
CA TRP A 29 7.98 -0.71 6.94
C TRP A 29 8.31 0.11 5.68
N LEU A 30 8.93 -0.51 4.70
CA LEU A 30 9.19 0.10 3.39
C LEU A 30 8.05 -0.18 2.40
N ALA A 31 7.60 -1.44 2.31
CA ALA A 31 6.67 -1.88 1.30
C ALA A 31 5.25 -1.32 1.49
N LEU A 32 4.73 -1.28 2.73
CA LEU A 32 3.38 -0.78 2.99
C LEU A 32 3.22 0.71 2.62
N PRO A 33 4.13 1.63 3.05
CA PRO A 33 4.04 3.02 2.60
C PRO A 33 4.29 3.18 1.10
N ALA A 34 5.18 2.38 0.51
CA ALA A 34 5.44 2.40 -0.93
C ALA A 34 4.18 2.03 -1.72
N CYS A 35 3.48 0.96 -1.32
CA CYS A 35 2.20 0.58 -1.90
C CYS A 35 1.14 1.68 -1.76
N GLY A 36 0.97 2.24 -0.56
CA GLY A 36 0.01 3.32 -0.32
C GLY A 36 0.26 4.53 -1.21
N THR A 37 1.52 4.96 -1.34
CA THR A 37 1.90 6.09 -2.19
C THR A 37 1.78 5.76 -3.68
N ALA A 38 2.15 4.55 -4.09
CA ALA A 38 1.99 4.11 -5.48
C ALA A 38 0.50 4.10 -5.87
N PHE A 39 -0.36 3.59 -4.98
CA PHE A 39 -1.80 3.57 -5.22
C PHE A 39 -2.41 4.98 -5.25
N LEU A 40 -1.95 5.89 -4.38
CA LEU A 40 -2.32 7.30 -4.43
C LEU A 40 -2.00 7.91 -5.80
N MET A 41 -0.76 7.72 -6.29
CA MET A 41 -0.34 8.29 -7.58
C MET A 41 -1.09 7.68 -8.75
N ALA A 42 -1.25 6.35 -8.77
CA ALA A 42 -1.99 5.65 -9.82
C ALA A 42 -3.47 6.11 -9.88
N THR A 43 -4.12 6.24 -8.72
CA THR A 43 -5.51 6.72 -8.64
C THR A 43 -5.61 8.19 -9.07
N THR A 44 -4.67 9.03 -8.65
CA THR A 44 -4.63 10.44 -9.05
C THR A 44 -4.47 10.58 -10.57
N ASN A 45 -3.55 9.83 -11.16
CA ASN A 45 -3.35 9.80 -12.61
C ASN A 45 -4.63 9.36 -13.33
N LYS A 46 -5.24 8.26 -12.87
CA LYS A 46 -6.47 7.74 -13.48
C LYS A 46 -7.60 8.76 -13.43
N LEU A 47 -7.86 9.36 -12.28
CA LEU A 47 -8.92 10.36 -12.13
C LEU A 47 -8.66 11.64 -12.95
N CYS A 48 -7.41 12.10 -13.02
CA CYS A 48 -7.07 13.31 -13.77
C CYS A 48 -7.08 13.09 -15.29
N GLN A 49 -6.93 11.86 -15.77
CA GLN A 49 -6.96 11.54 -17.21
C GLN A 49 -8.36 11.26 -17.72
N ASP A 50 -9.17 10.51 -16.99
CA ASP A 50 -10.48 10.07 -17.42
C ASP A 50 -11.59 11.10 -17.16
N VAL A 51 -11.47 11.84 -16.07
CA VAL A 51 -12.42 12.88 -15.70
C VAL A 51 -11.87 14.20 -16.17
N ALA A 52 -12.44 14.75 -17.24
CA ALA A 52 -12.07 16.04 -17.84
C ALA A 52 -11.71 17.10 -16.78
N VAL A 53 -10.84 18.02 -17.14
CA VAL A 53 -10.17 19.07 -16.34
C VAL A 53 -11.07 19.71 -15.26
N VAL A 54 -11.36 18.95 -14.20
CA VAL A 54 -11.99 19.51 -13.01
C VAL A 54 -10.87 20.06 -12.13
N PRO A 55 -10.79 21.39 -11.99
CA PRO A 55 -9.80 21.99 -11.10
C PRO A 55 -9.89 21.36 -9.70
N PHE A 56 -8.77 21.08 -9.08
CA PHE A 56 -8.67 20.49 -7.73
C PHE A 56 -9.09 19.02 -7.58
N LEU A 57 -9.43 18.27 -8.65
CA LEU A 57 -9.76 16.85 -8.51
C LEU A 57 -8.61 16.04 -7.90
N TRP A 58 -7.37 16.44 -8.16
CA TRP A 58 -6.17 15.80 -7.57
C TRP A 58 -6.07 15.94 -6.04
N VAL A 59 -6.76 16.93 -5.45
CA VAL A 59 -6.80 17.13 -3.99
C VAL A 59 -7.58 16.03 -3.30
N LEU A 60 -8.61 15.48 -3.94
CA LEU A 60 -9.45 14.44 -3.37
C LEU A 60 -8.67 13.15 -3.01
N PRO A 61 -7.89 12.52 -3.92
CA PRO A 61 -7.05 11.38 -3.56
C PRO A 61 -6.06 11.68 -2.45
N LEU A 62 -5.41 12.84 -2.49
CA LEU A 62 -4.46 13.26 -1.46
C LEU A 62 -5.14 13.41 -0.10
N ALA A 63 -6.31 14.04 -0.05
CA ALA A 63 -7.07 14.21 1.19
C ALA A 63 -7.48 12.85 1.78
N LEU A 64 -7.96 11.91 0.96
CA LEU A 64 -8.33 10.56 1.39
C LEU A 64 -7.11 9.78 1.93
N TYR A 65 -5.96 9.90 1.29
CA TYR A 65 -4.71 9.31 1.77
C TYR A 65 -4.32 9.86 3.14
N LEU A 66 -4.34 11.19 3.33
CA LEU A 66 -4.01 11.81 4.61
C LEU A 66 -5.03 11.47 5.70
N ILE A 67 -6.31 11.47 5.38
CA ILE A 67 -7.38 11.10 6.32
C ILE A 67 -7.21 9.65 6.77
N SER A 68 -6.94 8.72 5.85
CA SER A 68 -6.71 7.31 6.19
C SER A 68 -5.48 7.14 7.09
N PHE A 69 -4.41 7.92 6.86
CA PHE A 69 -3.23 7.94 7.71
C PHE A 69 -3.56 8.44 9.12
N ILE A 70 -4.25 9.59 9.23
CA ILE A 70 -4.66 10.17 10.51
C ILE A 70 -5.53 9.19 11.29
N ILE A 71 -6.57 8.63 10.68
CA ILE A 71 -7.49 7.68 11.33
C ILE A 71 -6.75 6.44 11.83
N SER A 72 -5.87 5.86 11.00
CA SER A 72 -5.13 4.65 11.35
C SER A 72 -4.13 4.87 12.49
N PHE A 73 -3.55 6.08 12.60
CA PHE A 73 -2.57 6.41 13.65
C PHE A 73 -3.18 7.04 14.90
N ASP A 74 -4.44 7.50 14.85
CA ASP A 74 -5.18 8.01 16.01
C ASP A 74 -5.51 6.88 16.99
N SER A 75 -6.14 5.81 16.53
CA SER A 75 -6.54 4.70 17.39
C SER A 75 -6.59 3.35 16.66
N PRO A 76 -6.10 2.25 17.32
CA PRO A 76 -6.16 0.90 16.74
C PRO A 76 -7.59 0.37 16.55
N ARG A 77 -8.59 1.04 17.12
CA ARG A 77 -10.01 0.65 17.02
C ARG A 77 -10.60 0.91 15.63
N TRP A 78 -10.05 1.87 14.89
CA TRP A 78 -10.56 2.25 13.57
C TRP A 78 -10.23 1.24 12.49
N TYR A 79 -9.13 0.50 12.63
CA TYR A 79 -8.74 -0.52 11.68
C TYR A 79 -9.08 -1.92 12.20
N VAL A 80 -10.12 -2.52 11.66
CA VAL A 80 -10.51 -3.91 11.91
C VAL A 80 -10.21 -4.73 10.66
N ARG A 81 -9.14 -5.53 10.71
CA ARG A 81 -8.66 -6.32 9.56
C ARG A 81 -9.75 -7.18 8.93
N GLU A 82 -10.58 -7.80 9.76
CA GLU A 82 -11.67 -8.68 9.32
C GLU A 82 -12.73 -7.98 8.47
N ILE A 83 -12.85 -6.65 8.60
CA ILE A 83 -13.77 -5.83 7.81
C ILE A 83 -13.06 -5.24 6.60
N TYR A 84 -11.86 -4.67 6.78
CA TYR A 84 -11.19 -3.95 5.71
C TYR A 84 -10.60 -4.85 4.63
N VAL A 85 -10.15 -6.08 4.96
CA VAL A 85 -9.61 -7.01 3.96
C VAL A 85 -10.69 -7.51 2.99
N PRO A 86 -11.86 -8.01 3.41
CA PRO A 86 -12.92 -8.36 2.47
C PRO A 86 -13.47 -7.14 1.72
N LEU A 87 -13.55 -5.97 2.37
CA LEU A 87 -13.96 -4.73 1.72
C LEU A 87 -12.97 -4.32 0.61
N LEU A 88 -11.68 -4.52 0.83
CA LEU A 88 -10.65 -4.32 -0.18
C LEU A 88 -10.89 -5.19 -1.42
N VAL A 89 -11.19 -6.47 -1.22
CA VAL A 89 -11.50 -7.40 -2.33
C VAL A 89 -12.73 -6.94 -3.10
N VAL A 90 -13.79 -6.52 -2.41
CA VAL A 90 -15.00 -5.98 -3.04
C VAL A 90 -14.69 -4.72 -3.86
N CYS A 91 -13.90 -3.80 -3.31
CA CYS A 91 -13.47 -2.60 -4.02
C CYS A 91 -12.64 -2.94 -5.26
N TRP A 92 -11.78 -3.96 -5.20
CA TRP A 92 -10.99 -4.40 -6.34
C TRP A 92 -11.85 -4.95 -7.47
N ILE A 93 -12.82 -5.80 -7.13
CA ILE A 93 -13.78 -6.32 -8.12
C ILE A 93 -14.55 -5.15 -8.76
N GLY A 94 -14.97 -4.18 -7.95
CA GLY A 94 -15.65 -2.98 -8.44
C GLY A 94 -14.77 -2.17 -9.40
N VAL A 95 -13.49 -1.97 -9.06
CA VAL A 95 -12.54 -1.25 -9.91
C VAL A 95 -12.29 -1.98 -11.23
N LEU A 96 -12.10 -3.30 -11.21
CA LEU A 96 -11.94 -4.10 -12.42
C LEU A 96 -13.16 -4.01 -13.32
N TRP A 97 -14.35 -4.11 -12.73
CA TRP A 97 -15.61 -3.90 -13.45
C TRP A 97 -15.71 -2.48 -14.04
N GLY A 98 -15.35 -1.43 -13.27
CA GLY A 98 -15.34 -0.06 -13.74
C GLY A 98 -14.35 0.19 -14.88
N MET A 99 -13.22 -0.51 -14.89
CA MET A 99 -12.25 -0.44 -16.00
C MET A 99 -12.77 -1.06 -17.30
N GLU A 100 -13.61 -2.10 -17.22
CA GLU A 100 -14.25 -2.71 -18.39
C GLU A 100 -15.32 -1.80 -19.01
N GLN A 101 -16.04 -1.02 -18.19
CA GLN A 101 -17.05 -0.06 -18.67
C GLN A 101 -16.43 1.15 -19.39
N GLY A 102 -15.19 1.48 -19.09
CA GLY A 102 -14.45 2.56 -19.74
C GLY A 102 -15.16 3.93 -19.65
N VAL A 103 -15.31 4.59 -20.80
CA VAL A 103 -15.92 5.94 -20.89
C VAL A 103 -17.45 5.97 -20.76
N ASP A 104 -18.12 4.82 -20.79
CA ASP A 104 -19.58 4.73 -20.68
C ASP A 104 -20.05 4.87 -19.24
N MET A 105 -19.14 4.82 -18.27
CA MET A 105 -19.45 4.94 -16.85
C MET A 105 -19.72 6.40 -16.45
N GLU A 106 -20.75 6.62 -15.66
CA GLU A 106 -21.04 7.96 -15.12
C GLU A 106 -19.86 8.47 -14.28
N ILE A 107 -19.42 9.71 -14.53
CA ILE A 107 -18.25 10.34 -13.90
C ILE A 107 -18.31 10.28 -12.37
N VAL A 108 -19.50 10.57 -11.79
CA VAL A 108 -19.68 10.56 -10.33
C VAL A 108 -19.45 9.15 -9.75
N LEU A 109 -19.95 8.13 -10.43
CA LEU A 109 -19.77 6.73 -10.04
C LEU A 109 -18.30 6.31 -10.16
N GLN A 110 -17.63 6.72 -11.23
CA GLN A 110 -16.21 6.47 -11.49
C GLN A 110 -15.34 7.11 -10.38
N VAL A 111 -15.52 8.40 -10.11
CA VAL A 111 -14.79 9.11 -9.04
C VAL A 111 -15.05 8.46 -7.67
N GLY A 112 -16.31 8.12 -7.38
CA GLY A 112 -16.68 7.45 -6.13
C GLY A 112 -16.03 6.10 -5.96
N LEU A 113 -16.03 5.27 -6.99
CA LEU A 113 -15.46 3.92 -6.98
C LEU A 113 -13.94 3.94 -6.77
N TYR A 114 -13.21 4.74 -7.56
CA TYR A 114 -11.75 4.85 -7.43
C TYR A 114 -11.33 5.48 -6.09
N SER A 115 -12.10 6.47 -5.61
CA SER A 115 -11.86 7.09 -4.30
C SER A 115 -12.10 6.12 -3.14
N ALA A 116 -13.17 5.32 -3.20
CA ALA A 116 -13.44 4.29 -2.20
C ALA A 116 -12.36 3.21 -2.18
N ALA A 117 -11.94 2.73 -3.35
CA ALA A 117 -10.86 1.75 -3.47
C ALA A 117 -9.53 2.30 -2.92
N LEU A 118 -9.19 3.55 -3.20
CA LEU A 118 -8.02 4.22 -2.64
C LEU A 118 -8.11 4.29 -1.12
N PHE A 119 -9.23 4.78 -0.57
CA PHE A 119 -9.40 4.94 0.86
C PHE A 119 -9.26 3.60 1.60
N VAL A 120 -9.94 2.55 1.13
CA VAL A 120 -9.88 1.21 1.73
C VAL A 120 -8.48 0.62 1.64
N SER A 121 -7.80 0.74 0.50
CA SER A 121 -6.42 0.28 0.32
C SER A 121 -5.44 1.01 1.25
N CYS A 122 -5.58 2.33 1.38
CA CYS A 122 -4.78 3.12 2.31
C CYS A 122 -5.07 2.76 3.76
N MET A 123 -6.33 2.50 4.15
CA MET A 123 -6.67 2.03 5.49
C MET A 123 -6.01 0.69 5.82
N VAL A 124 -5.95 -0.23 4.86
CA VAL A 124 -5.23 -1.51 5.05
C VAL A 124 -3.73 -1.27 5.21
N CYS A 125 -3.10 -0.51 4.30
CA CYS A 125 -1.66 -0.23 4.36
C CYS A 125 -1.27 0.49 5.66
N HIS A 126 -1.98 1.56 6.02
CA HIS A 126 -1.68 2.35 7.23
C HIS A 126 -2.05 1.60 8.51
N GLY A 127 -3.13 0.82 8.51
CA GLY A 127 -3.55 0.01 9.65
C GLY A 127 -2.56 -1.12 9.96
N GLU A 128 -2.11 -1.87 8.95
CA GLU A 128 -1.06 -2.89 9.13
C GLU A 128 0.27 -2.25 9.53
N LEU A 129 0.60 -1.09 8.97
CA LEU A 129 1.79 -0.33 9.34
C LEU A 129 1.74 0.08 10.83
N TYR A 130 0.61 0.56 11.33
CA TYR A 130 0.42 0.89 12.75
C TYR A 130 0.58 -0.34 13.65
N ARG A 131 0.08 -1.51 13.24
CA ARG A 131 0.24 -2.78 13.98
C ARG A 131 1.69 -3.24 14.10
N LEU A 132 2.53 -2.89 13.11
CA LEU A 132 3.95 -3.19 13.07
C LEU A 132 4.82 -2.14 13.80
N ARG A 133 4.17 -1.18 14.50
CA ARG A 133 4.87 -0.13 15.23
C ARG A 133 5.80 -0.73 16.29
N PRO A 134 7.10 -0.34 16.30
CA PRO A 134 8.06 -0.82 17.27
C PRO A 134 7.95 -0.08 18.61
N GLU A 135 8.74 -0.54 19.58
CA GLU A 135 8.92 0.15 20.86
C GLU A 135 9.52 1.57 20.67
N PRO A 136 9.32 2.49 21.63
CA PRO A 136 9.70 3.90 21.54
C PRO A 136 11.16 4.14 21.11
N VAL A 137 12.08 3.27 21.52
CA VAL A 137 13.53 3.37 21.19
C VAL A 137 13.81 3.29 19.70
N ARG A 138 12.94 2.68 18.90
CA ARG A 138 13.11 2.46 17.45
C ARG A 138 12.15 3.28 16.59
N LEU A 139 11.39 4.19 17.16
CA LEU A 139 10.42 5.00 16.42
C LEU A 139 11.06 5.85 15.33
N THR A 140 12.25 6.39 15.54
CA THR A 140 12.96 7.17 14.53
C THR A 140 13.25 6.33 13.27
N GLN A 141 13.72 5.10 13.46
CA GLN A 141 13.99 4.17 12.35
C GLN A 141 12.71 3.78 11.62
N TYR A 142 11.63 3.59 12.35
CA TYR A 142 10.31 3.30 11.81
C TYR A 142 9.78 4.43 10.93
N PHE A 143 9.78 5.68 11.41
CA PHE A 143 9.34 6.82 10.62
C PHE A 143 10.26 7.10 9.42
N LEU A 144 11.56 6.86 9.56
CA LEU A 144 12.48 6.93 8.42
C LEU A 144 12.15 5.87 7.37
N GLY A 145 11.81 4.65 7.80
CA GLY A 145 11.35 3.58 6.92
C GLY A 145 10.07 3.95 6.17
N ILE A 146 9.09 4.55 6.86
CA ILE A 146 7.85 5.06 6.26
C ILE A 146 8.14 6.12 5.20
N ALA A 147 8.99 7.11 5.53
CA ALA A 147 9.35 8.18 4.60
C ALA A 147 10.09 7.63 3.37
N ALA A 148 11.07 6.74 3.58
CA ALA A 148 11.82 6.12 2.49
C ALA A 148 10.92 5.23 1.62
N GLY A 149 10.00 4.47 2.23
CA GLY A 149 9.02 3.64 1.54
C GLY A 149 8.09 4.48 0.67
N GLY A 150 7.49 5.54 1.23
CA GLY A 150 6.63 6.46 0.49
C GLY A 150 7.36 7.12 -0.68
N ALA A 151 8.58 7.62 -0.45
CA ALA A 151 9.41 8.21 -1.51
C ALA A 151 9.74 7.20 -2.61
N SER A 152 10.11 5.97 -2.26
CA SER A 152 10.42 4.92 -3.24
C SER A 152 9.19 4.51 -4.07
N GLY A 153 8.00 4.42 -3.46
CA GLY A 153 6.74 4.17 -4.16
C GLY A 153 6.40 5.27 -5.16
N GLY A 154 6.52 6.54 -4.74
CA GLY A 154 6.32 7.68 -5.61
C GLY A 154 7.30 7.71 -6.78
N LEU A 155 8.60 7.49 -6.52
CA LEU A 155 9.63 7.41 -7.56
C LEU A 155 9.41 6.23 -8.52
N ALA A 156 8.95 5.09 -8.02
CA ALA A 156 8.63 3.94 -8.86
C ALA A 156 7.51 4.27 -9.86
N VAL A 157 6.42 4.87 -9.40
CA VAL A 157 5.32 5.25 -10.30
C VAL A 157 5.75 6.37 -11.25
N ALA A 158 6.36 7.46 -10.73
CA ALA A 158 6.74 8.60 -11.55
C ALA A 158 7.86 8.29 -12.56
N GLY A 159 8.79 7.40 -12.23
CA GLY A 159 9.97 7.11 -13.03
C GLY A 159 9.88 5.87 -13.89
N LEU A 160 9.33 4.77 -13.36
CA LEU A 160 9.27 3.48 -14.05
C LEU A 160 8.01 3.34 -14.91
N ALA A 161 6.84 3.76 -14.39
CA ALA A 161 5.59 3.60 -15.08
C ALA A 161 5.58 4.21 -16.49
N PRO A 162 6.04 5.47 -16.71
CA PRO A 162 6.04 6.07 -18.05
C PRO A 162 7.00 5.42 -19.05
N ARG A 163 7.98 4.65 -18.57
CA ARG A 163 9.00 4.01 -19.41
C ARG A 163 8.65 2.58 -19.79
N TRP A 164 7.86 1.89 -19.00
CA TRP A 164 7.64 0.46 -19.13
C TRP A 164 6.21 0.08 -19.46
N PHE A 165 5.28 1.02 -19.30
CA PHE A 165 3.86 0.77 -19.51
C PHE A 165 3.24 1.77 -20.47
N ASP A 166 2.78 1.28 -21.62
CA ASP A 166 1.99 2.05 -22.59
C ASP A 166 0.48 2.10 -22.23
N GLY A 167 0.11 1.79 -20.96
CA GLY A 167 -1.26 1.75 -20.47
C GLY A 167 -1.35 1.70 -18.95
N TYR A 168 -2.57 1.51 -18.39
CA TYR A 168 -2.88 1.56 -16.94
C TYR A 168 -2.39 0.36 -16.11
N TRP A 169 -1.31 -0.30 -16.52
CA TRP A 169 -0.75 -1.47 -15.81
C TRP A 169 -0.26 -1.13 -14.40
N GLU A 170 0.16 0.10 -14.17
CA GLU A 170 0.58 0.62 -12.87
C GLU A 170 -0.51 0.48 -11.81
N TYR A 171 -1.78 0.67 -12.21
CA TYR A 171 -2.92 0.53 -11.31
C TYR A 171 -3.13 -0.93 -10.89
N HIS A 172 -3.01 -1.86 -11.83
CA HIS A 172 -3.09 -3.30 -11.55
C HIS A 172 -1.95 -3.76 -10.62
N ILE A 173 -0.72 -3.29 -10.85
CA ILE A 173 0.43 -3.64 -10.01
C ILE A 173 0.26 -3.09 -8.59
N ALA A 174 -0.22 -1.87 -8.43
CA ALA A 174 -0.51 -1.28 -7.13
C ALA A 174 -1.61 -2.06 -6.38
N LEU A 175 -2.65 -2.50 -7.09
CA LEU A 175 -3.69 -3.37 -6.54
C LEU A 175 -3.09 -4.70 -6.05
N TRP A 176 -2.33 -5.41 -6.90
CA TRP A 176 -1.69 -6.67 -6.52
C TRP A 176 -0.72 -6.50 -5.35
N GLY A 177 0.03 -5.39 -5.33
CA GLY A 177 0.94 -5.05 -4.23
C GLY A 177 0.24 -4.94 -2.88
N THR A 178 -0.94 -4.30 -2.84
CA THR A 178 -1.73 -4.18 -1.60
C THR A 178 -2.37 -5.49 -1.14
N GLY A 179 -2.60 -6.43 -2.06
CA GLY A 179 -3.20 -7.74 -1.74
C GLY A 179 -2.19 -8.80 -1.28
N LEU A 180 -0.92 -8.62 -1.61
CA LEU A 180 0.16 -9.54 -1.22
C LEU A 180 0.79 -9.19 0.13
N LEU A 181 0.58 -7.96 0.65
CA LEU A 181 1.08 -7.44 1.93
C LEU A 181 0.08 -7.64 3.06
#